data_fc8e25b4ab3d1658864044398b583a3d
#
_entry.id   fc8e25b4ab3d1658864044398b583a3d
#
_cell.length_a   1.000
_cell.length_b   1.000
_cell.length_c   1.000
_cell.angle_alpha   90.00
_cell.angle_beta   90.00
_cell.angle_gamma   90.00
#
_symmetry.space_group_name_H-M   'P 1'
#
loop_
_entity.id
_entity.type
_entity.pdbx_description
1 polymer ?
#
loop_
_entity_poly.entity_id
_entity_poly.type
_entity_poly.pdbx_seq_one_letter_code
_entity_poly.pdbx_strand_id
1 'polypeptide(L)'
;MKVANIGSPLESRIFQTNGISLHVILAGPANGKPLIFLHGFPEFWFGWRAQIDYFVSSGYRLIIPDQRGYNLSDKPAGIVNYSIDLLAKDIVGLLNELTNSKAFIVGHDVGAAVTWYLIAQYPDRFIRATILSAPHLRVLIKHLVTNPAQLGRSWYMFLFQLPWLPEVLLHRNGWELLLRVLRNTLPPAVFSDSDFERYQESWSKAGSLTAMLNWYRAPLWYPSKLKFNPEGSRARVPTLLIWGKRDSFTGETMARESLAYCEDGRLEMIDSATHWVQHEQPARVNTMVSQFFA
;
A
#
# COMPACT_ATOMS: atom_id res chain seq x y z
N MET A 1 -18.72 -13.34 2.42
CA MET A 1 -19.25 -11.97 2.15
C MET A 1 -19.38 -11.80 0.64
N LYS A 2 -20.48 -11.25 0.14
CA LYS A 2 -20.62 -10.87 -1.28
C LYS A 2 -20.42 -9.36 -1.40
N VAL A 3 -19.56 -8.94 -2.31
CA VAL A 3 -19.33 -7.53 -2.65
C VAL A 3 -19.63 -7.36 -4.13
N ALA A 4 -20.33 -6.29 -4.50
CA ALA A 4 -20.62 -6.00 -5.89
C ALA A 4 -19.32 -6.03 -6.73
N ASN A 5 -19.37 -6.67 -7.90
CA ASN A 5 -18.25 -6.81 -8.83
C ASN A 5 -17.09 -7.74 -8.39
N ILE A 6 -17.27 -8.55 -7.33
CA ILE A 6 -16.33 -9.63 -6.95
C ILE A 6 -17.09 -10.96 -7.01
N GLY A 7 -16.71 -11.82 -7.94
CA GLY A 7 -17.31 -13.15 -8.14
C GLY A 7 -16.79 -14.20 -7.15
N SER A 8 -15.55 -14.04 -6.71
CA SER A 8 -14.89 -14.97 -5.79
C SER A 8 -15.46 -14.88 -4.37
N PRO A 9 -15.63 -16.02 -3.67
CA PRO A 9 -15.98 -16.02 -2.25
C PRO A 9 -14.92 -15.31 -1.41
N LEU A 10 -15.38 -14.41 -0.52
CA LEU A 10 -14.52 -13.66 0.39
C LEU A 10 -14.74 -14.15 1.83
N GLU A 11 -13.65 -14.40 2.54
CA GLU A 11 -13.63 -14.67 3.97
C GLU A 11 -13.10 -13.43 4.69
N SER A 12 -13.92 -12.83 5.56
CA SER A 12 -13.52 -11.72 6.43
C SER A 12 -13.15 -12.28 7.79
N ARG A 13 -11.90 -12.07 8.23
CA ARG A 13 -11.38 -12.58 9.50
C ARG A 13 -10.57 -11.53 10.25
N ILE A 14 -10.47 -11.71 11.56
CA ILE A 14 -9.59 -10.94 12.45
C ILE A 14 -8.45 -11.85 12.91
N PHE A 15 -7.22 -11.37 12.77
CA PHE A 15 -6.01 -12.04 13.23
C PHE A 15 -5.32 -11.24 14.32
N GLN A 16 -4.85 -11.92 15.36
CA GLN A 16 -4.01 -11.29 16.39
C GLN A 16 -2.55 -11.37 15.97
N THR A 17 -1.91 -10.23 15.78
CA THR A 17 -0.50 -10.19 15.37
C THR A 17 0.19 -8.97 15.95
N ASN A 18 1.44 -9.14 16.42
CA ASN A 18 2.28 -8.03 16.91
C ASN A 18 1.54 -7.09 17.90
N GLY A 19 0.67 -7.68 18.74
CA GLY A 19 -0.08 -6.95 19.77
C GLY A 19 -1.29 -6.14 19.28
N ILE A 20 -1.75 -6.38 18.07
CA ILE A 20 -2.95 -5.76 17.49
C ILE A 20 -3.84 -6.79 16.78
N SER A 21 -5.10 -6.40 16.58
CA SER A 21 -6.06 -7.11 15.74
C SER A 21 -6.00 -6.56 14.31
N LEU A 22 -5.68 -7.40 13.34
CA LEU A 22 -5.79 -7.06 11.92
C LEU A 22 -7.03 -7.70 11.30
N HIS A 23 -7.84 -6.89 10.66
CA HIS A 23 -8.88 -7.37 9.75
C HIS A 23 -8.26 -7.77 8.41
N VAL A 24 -8.60 -8.94 7.92
CA VAL A 24 -8.01 -9.50 6.70
C VAL A 24 -9.11 -10.11 5.84
N ILE A 25 -9.12 -9.77 4.56
CA ILE A 25 -9.89 -10.49 3.56
C ILE A 25 -9.01 -11.61 2.97
N LEU A 26 -9.54 -12.83 3.03
CA LEU A 26 -8.95 -14.00 2.40
C LEU A 26 -9.83 -14.42 1.23
N ALA A 27 -9.21 -14.81 0.10
CA ALA A 27 -9.91 -15.34 -1.07
C ALA A 27 -9.08 -16.41 -1.76
N GLY A 28 -9.75 -17.29 -2.51
CA GLY A 28 -9.09 -18.38 -3.24
C GLY A 28 -8.86 -19.65 -2.40
N PRO A 29 -8.29 -20.70 -3.03
CA PRO A 29 -8.14 -22.00 -2.40
C PRO A 29 -7.19 -21.95 -1.20
N ALA A 30 -7.52 -22.66 -0.11
CA ALA A 30 -6.73 -22.64 1.12
C ALA A 30 -5.28 -23.13 0.94
N ASN A 31 -5.06 -24.03 -0.02
CA ASN A 31 -3.75 -24.56 -0.41
C ASN A 31 -3.11 -23.82 -1.60
N GLY A 32 -3.68 -22.70 -2.03
CA GLY A 32 -3.14 -21.86 -3.10
C GLY A 32 -1.81 -21.20 -2.72
N LYS A 33 -1.05 -20.76 -3.72
CA LYS A 33 0.19 -19.99 -3.50
C LYS A 33 -0.13 -18.68 -2.74
N PRO A 34 0.49 -18.41 -1.57
CA PRO A 34 0.19 -17.21 -0.81
C PRO A 34 0.57 -15.93 -1.57
N LEU A 35 -0.38 -15.01 -1.71
CA LEU A 35 -0.20 -13.70 -2.32
C LEU A 35 -0.80 -12.63 -1.42
N ILE A 36 0.05 -11.73 -0.91
CA ILE A 36 -0.38 -10.64 -0.05
C ILE A 36 -0.46 -9.33 -0.83
N PHE A 37 -1.52 -8.55 -0.57
CA PHE A 37 -1.74 -7.23 -1.14
C PHE A 37 -1.78 -6.17 -0.05
N LEU A 38 -0.91 -5.14 -0.14
CA LEU A 38 -0.82 -4.03 0.81
C LEU A 38 -1.29 -2.73 0.15
N HIS A 39 -2.43 -2.21 0.61
CA HIS A 39 -3.05 -1.00 0.08
C HIS A 39 -2.31 0.29 0.48
N GLY A 40 -2.57 1.37 -0.25
CA GLY A 40 -2.05 2.70 0.02
C GLY A 40 -2.97 3.60 0.87
N PHE A 41 -2.62 4.88 0.94
CA PHE A 41 -3.44 5.93 1.53
C PHE A 41 -4.32 6.59 0.44
N PRO A 42 -5.59 6.87 0.70
CA PRO A 42 -6.38 6.57 1.89
C PRO A 42 -7.26 5.32 1.72
N GLU A 43 -6.70 4.27 1.16
CA GLU A 43 -7.40 3.04 0.79
C GLU A 43 -7.54 2.04 1.96
N PHE A 44 -8.13 0.89 1.67
CA PHE A 44 -8.25 -0.27 2.53
C PHE A 44 -8.30 -1.52 1.64
N TRP A 45 -8.56 -2.72 2.16
CA TRP A 45 -8.56 -3.96 1.38
C TRP A 45 -9.32 -3.86 0.05
N PHE A 46 -10.37 -3.04 -0.02
CA PHE A 46 -11.22 -2.86 -1.19
C PHE A 46 -10.49 -2.21 -2.39
N GLY A 47 -9.39 -1.55 -2.15
CA GLY A 47 -8.50 -1.05 -3.19
C GLY A 47 -8.00 -2.12 -4.16
N TRP A 48 -8.05 -3.39 -3.72
CA TRP A 48 -7.60 -4.53 -4.52
C TRP A 48 -8.74 -5.31 -5.20
N ARG A 49 -9.98 -4.79 -5.20
CA ARG A 49 -11.16 -5.49 -5.72
C ARG A 49 -11.03 -5.99 -7.16
N ALA A 50 -10.34 -5.24 -8.01
CA ALA A 50 -10.14 -5.59 -9.43
C ALA A 50 -9.05 -6.66 -9.66
N GLN A 51 -8.27 -7.00 -8.64
CA GLN A 51 -7.23 -8.03 -8.66
C GLN A 51 -7.74 -9.38 -8.17
N ILE A 52 -8.77 -9.38 -7.30
CA ILE A 52 -9.19 -10.57 -6.55
C ILE A 52 -9.55 -11.73 -7.47
N ASP A 53 -10.52 -11.56 -8.36
CA ASP A 53 -11.01 -12.66 -9.20
C ASP A 53 -9.92 -13.20 -10.13
N TYR A 54 -9.06 -12.33 -10.64
CA TYR A 54 -7.97 -12.72 -11.53
C TYR A 54 -6.97 -13.64 -10.82
N PHE A 55 -6.50 -13.25 -9.63
CA PHE A 55 -5.49 -14.04 -8.92
C PHE A 55 -6.09 -15.28 -8.25
N VAL A 56 -7.36 -15.24 -7.83
CA VAL A 56 -8.07 -16.44 -7.37
C VAL A 56 -8.17 -17.47 -8.48
N SER A 57 -8.57 -17.07 -9.68
CA SER A 57 -8.65 -17.97 -10.85
C SER A 57 -7.28 -18.49 -11.30
N SER A 58 -6.21 -17.78 -10.98
CA SER A 58 -4.82 -18.19 -11.21
C SER A 58 -4.25 -19.11 -10.10
N GLY A 59 -5.09 -19.53 -9.13
CA GLY A 59 -4.71 -20.50 -8.10
C GLY A 59 -3.99 -19.90 -6.88
N TYR A 60 -4.04 -18.59 -6.68
CA TYR A 60 -3.46 -17.97 -5.49
C TYR A 60 -4.42 -17.98 -4.30
N ARG A 61 -3.86 -18.10 -3.10
CA ARG A 61 -4.53 -17.76 -1.83
C ARG A 61 -4.21 -16.30 -1.50
N LEU A 62 -5.21 -15.43 -1.64
CA LEU A 62 -5.05 -14.01 -1.41
C LEU A 62 -5.18 -13.67 0.07
N ILE A 63 -4.30 -12.79 0.55
CA ILE A 63 -4.24 -12.25 1.91
C ILE A 63 -4.26 -10.73 1.78
N ILE A 64 -5.37 -10.09 2.09
CA ILE A 64 -5.59 -8.66 1.87
C ILE A 64 -5.95 -8.00 3.20
N PRO A 65 -4.95 -7.58 3.99
CA PRO A 65 -5.22 -6.93 5.27
C PRO A 65 -5.69 -5.48 5.08
N ASP A 66 -6.60 -5.05 5.96
CA ASP A 66 -6.63 -3.65 6.35
C ASP A 66 -5.40 -3.42 7.22
N GLN A 67 -4.44 -2.64 6.76
CA GLN A 67 -3.21 -2.44 7.51
C GLN A 67 -3.49 -1.67 8.82
N ARG A 68 -2.57 -1.73 9.78
CA ARG A 68 -2.66 -1.04 11.07
C ARG A 68 -3.18 0.39 10.90
N GLY A 69 -4.24 0.75 11.61
CA GLY A 69 -4.83 2.09 11.56
C GLY A 69 -5.95 2.27 10.54
N TYR A 70 -6.17 1.30 9.66
CA TYR A 70 -7.17 1.40 8.59
C TYR A 70 -8.41 0.56 8.89
N ASN A 71 -9.57 1.06 8.43
CA ASN A 71 -10.88 0.41 8.41
C ASN A 71 -11.20 -0.37 9.71
N LEU A 72 -11.24 -1.71 9.66
CA LEU A 72 -11.61 -2.56 10.79
C LEU A 72 -10.41 -3.03 11.64
N SER A 73 -9.18 -2.76 11.22
CA SER A 73 -7.99 -3.07 12.01
C SER A 73 -7.80 -2.10 13.18
N ASP A 74 -7.06 -2.54 14.20
CA ASP A 74 -6.75 -1.73 15.38
C ASP A 74 -6.00 -0.45 15.04
N LYS A 75 -6.27 0.57 15.84
CA LYS A 75 -5.76 1.94 15.71
C LYS A 75 -5.06 2.38 17.00
N PRO A 76 -3.91 1.78 17.34
CA PRO A 76 -3.22 2.10 18.59
C PRO A 76 -2.88 3.59 18.65
N ALA A 77 -3.06 4.20 19.83
CA ALA A 77 -2.75 5.60 20.05
C ALA A 77 -1.24 5.87 19.99
N GLY A 78 -0.85 7.08 19.57
CA GLY A 78 0.54 7.52 19.53
C GLY A 78 1.25 7.21 18.20
N ILE A 79 1.99 8.20 17.72
CA ILE A 79 2.68 8.20 16.42
C ILE A 79 3.68 7.05 16.30
N VAL A 80 4.41 6.73 17.38
CA VAL A 80 5.45 5.69 17.41
C VAL A 80 4.92 4.30 17.01
N ASN A 81 3.64 4.04 17.25
CA ASN A 81 2.98 2.79 16.90
C ASN A 81 2.78 2.59 15.39
N TYR A 82 3.14 3.57 14.58
CA TYR A 82 3.07 3.53 13.10
C TYR A 82 4.46 3.55 12.46
N SER A 83 5.50 3.22 13.22
CA SER A 83 6.86 3.07 12.67
C SER A 83 6.92 1.88 11.71
N ILE A 84 7.72 2.02 10.65
CA ILE A 84 7.77 1.06 9.54
C ILE A 84 8.12 -0.38 10.00
N ASP A 85 8.95 -0.51 11.04
CA ASP A 85 9.30 -1.80 11.62
C ASP A 85 8.11 -2.50 12.28
N LEU A 86 7.20 -1.75 12.93
CA LEU A 86 5.98 -2.30 13.49
C LEU A 86 4.99 -2.70 12.39
N LEU A 87 4.82 -1.85 11.37
CA LEU A 87 3.97 -2.15 10.22
C LEU A 87 4.43 -3.42 9.49
N ALA A 88 5.74 -3.58 9.33
CA ALA A 88 6.30 -4.79 8.74
C ALA A 88 6.12 -6.03 9.63
N LYS A 89 6.29 -5.90 10.94
CA LYS A 89 6.07 -7.01 11.90
C LYS A 89 4.62 -7.48 11.93
N ASP A 90 3.66 -6.60 11.71
CA ASP A 90 2.26 -6.98 11.57
C ASP A 90 2.06 -7.97 10.42
N ILE A 91 2.70 -7.69 9.28
CA ILE A 91 2.61 -8.52 8.09
C ILE A 91 3.37 -9.84 8.26
N VAL A 92 4.55 -9.80 8.85
CA VAL A 92 5.32 -11.03 9.14
C VAL A 92 4.55 -11.92 10.12
N GLY A 93 3.98 -11.35 11.18
CA GLY A 93 3.17 -12.09 12.14
C GLY A 93 1.93 -12.68 11.50
N LEU A 94 1.23 -11.92 10.65
CA LEU A 94 0.08 -12.42 9.88
C LEU A 94 0.46 -13.58 8.97
N LEU A 95 1.59 -13.50 8.27
CA LEU A 95 2.08 -14.60 7.44
C LEU A 95 2.45 -15.83 8.27
N ASN A 96 2.98 -15.67 9.48
CA ASN A 96 3.28 -16.79 10.37
C ASN A 96 2.02 -17.56 10.81
N GLU A 97 0.89 -16.84 10.99
CA GLU A 97 -0.41 -17.46 11.32
C GLU A 97 -1.07 -18.15 10.12
N LEU A 98 -0.82 -17.65 8.91
CA LEU A 98 -1.54 -18.12 7.72
C LEU A 98 -0.78 -19.14 6.88
N THR A 99 0.55 -19.11 6.91
CA THR A 99 1.36 -19.96 6.05
C THR A 99 2.79 -20.13 6.53
N ASN A 100 3.32 -21.35 6.38
CA ASN A 100 4.75 -21.64 6.55
C ASN A 100 5.55 -21.44 5.25
N SER A 101 4.87 -21.19 4.13
CA SER A 101 5.50 -21.00 2.83
C SER A 101 5.91 -19.55 2.62
N LYS A 102 6.88 -19.31 1.73
CA LYS A 102 7.15 -17.97 1.23
C LYS A 102 5.95 -17.46 0.43
N ALA A 103 5.68 -16.15 0.52
CA ALA A 103 4.57 -15.50 -0.17
C ALA A 103 5.08 -14.64 -1.34
N PHE A 104 4.18 -14.38 -2.30
CA PHE A 104 4.30 -13.24 -3.20
C PHE A 104 3.72 -11.99 -2.52
N ILE A 105 4.22 -10.82 -2.88
CA ILE A 105 3.74 -9.55 -2.29
C ILE A 105 3.57 -8.48 -3.34
N VAL A 106 2.46 -7.74 -3.24
CA VAL A 106 2.18 -6.54 -4.04
C VAL A 106 1.84 -5.40 -3.09
N GLY A 107 2.51 -4.27 -3.20
CA GLY A 107 2.20 -3.08 -2.43
C GLY A 107 1.97 -1.86 -3.31
N HIS A 108 1.07 -0.99 -2.87
CA HIS A 108 0.77 0.29 -3.50
C HIS A 108 1.00 1.43 -2.53
N ASP A 109 1.58 2.55 -2.97
CA ASP A 109 1.77 3.79 -2.19
C ASP A 109 2.43 3.53 -0.81
N VAL A 110 1.83 3.90 0.32
CA VAL A 110 2.39 3.61 1.66
C VAL A 110 2.46 2.11 1.95
N GLY A 111 1.59 1.28 1.38
CA GLY A 111 1.71 -0.18 1.45
C GLY A 111 2.93 -0.69 0.68
N ALA A 112 3.31 -0.03 -0.39
CA ALA A 112 4.56 -0.32 -1.09
C ALA A 112 5.79 0.11 -0.28
N ALA A 113 5.71 1.18 0.53
CA ALA A 113 6.78 1.53 1.46
C ALA A 113 7.02 0.41 2.49
N VAL A 114 5.94 -0.21 3.00
CA VAL A 114 6.03 -1.41 3.84
C VAL A 114 6.62 -2.59 3.07
N THR A 115 6.22 -2.77 1.81
CA THR A 115 6.76 -3.83 0.94
C THR A 115 8.26 -3.67 0.73
N TRP A 116 8.76 -2.46 0.42
CA TRP A 116 10.19 -2.17 0.32
C TRP A 116 10.95 -2.58 1.58
N TYR A 117 10.41 -2.24 2.77
CA TYR A 117 11.02 -2.63 4.03
C TYR A 117 11.02 -4.15 4.25
N LEU A 118 9.90 -4.81 3.95
CA LEU A 118 9.74 -6.26 4.11
C LEU A 118 10.74 -7.04 3.25
N ILE A 119 10.88 -6.72 1.97
CA ILE A 119 11.76 -7.44 1.06
C ILE A 119 13.25 -7.17 1.29
N ALA A 120 13.57 -6.10 2.02
CA ALA A 120 14.94 -5.81 2.47
C ALA A 120 15.28 -6.49 3.79
N GLN A 121 14.35 -6.50 4.77
CA GLN A 121 14.61 -6.98 6.14
C GLN A 121 14.17 -8.43 6.37
N TYR A 122 13.21 -8.93 5.60
CA TYR A 122 12.63 -10.29 5.72
C TYR A 122 12.60 -11.03 4.38
N PRO A 123 13.72 -11.03 3.60
CA PRO A 123 13.72 -11.58 2.23
C PRO A 123 13.33 -13.05 2.18
N ASP A 124 13.61 -13.80 3.25
CA ASP A 124 13.30 -15.24 3.34
C ASP A 124 11.81 -15.54 3.40
N ARG A 125 10.96 -14.52 3.64
CA ARG A 125 9.49 -14.66 3.68
C ARG A 125 8.85 -14.48 2.32
N PHE A 126 9.58 -13.99 1.30
CA PHE A 126 9.02 -13.63 0.01
C PHE A 126 9.72 -14.33 -1.13
N ILE A 127 8.96 -14.63 -2.20
CA ILE A 127 9.44 -15.23 -3.44
C ILE A 127 9.78 -14.12 -4.44
N ARG A 128 8.81 -13.24 -4.71
CA ARG A 128 8.92 -12.06 -5.58
C ARG A 128 8.02 -10.94 -5.06
N ALA A 129 8.33 -9.71 -5.42
CA ALA A 129 7.59 -8.53 -5.00
C ALA A 129 7.21 -7.65 -6.18
N THR A 130 6.06 -7.00 -6.08
CA THR A 130 5.67 -5.92 -7.00
C THR A 130 5.38 -4.65 -6.22
N ILE A 131 5.93 -3.55 -6.69
CA ILE A 131 5.79 -2.20 -6.14
C ILE A 131 4.98 -1.36 -7.14
N LEU A 132 3.85 -0.82 -6.71
CA LEU A 132 3.03 0.05 -7.53
C LEU A 132 3.18 1.50 -7.06
N SER A 133 3.62 2.37 -7.96
CA SER A 133 3.62 3.85 -7.82
C SER A 133 4.25 4.39 -6.53
N ALA A 134 5.28 3.73 -5.98
CA ALA A 134 5.98 4.20 -4.78
C ALA A 134 7.50 4.03 -4.87
N PRO A 135 8.27 5.10 -4.69
CA PRO A 135 9.72 5.04 -4.73
C PRO A 135 10.30 4.34 -3.49
N HIS A 136 11.51 3.86 -3.62
CA HIS A 136 12.29 3.49 -2.46
C HIS A 136 12.46 4.72 -1.52
N LEU A 137 12.33 4.53 -0.21
CA LEU A 137 12.29 5.64 0.74
C LEU A 137 13.50 6.59 0.65
N ARG A 138 14.70 6.04 0.39
CA ARG A 138 15.92 6.86 0.20
C ARG A 138 15.83 7.76 -1.03
N VAL A 139 15.20 7.27 -2.11
CA VAL A 139 14.96 8.07 -3.32
C VAL A 139 13.96 9.17 -3.02
N LEU A 140 12.86 8.84 -2.30
CA LEU A 140 11.88 9.85 -1.88
C LEU A 140 12.55 10.96 -1.05
N ILE A 141 13.30 10.61 -0.01
CA ILE A 141 13.99 11.58 0.86
C ILE A 141 14.97 12.44 0.04
N LYS A 142 15.78 11.82 -0.85
CA LYS A 142 16.68 12.54 -1.75
C LYS A 142 15.91 13.60 -2.55
N HIS A 143 14.82 13.20 -3.21
CA HIS A 143 14.03 14.10 -4.05
C HIS A 143 13.27 15.18 -3.25
N LEU A 144 12.85 14.91 -2.02
CA LEU A 144 12.27 15.94 -1.15
C LEU A 144 13.26 17.06 -0.81
N VAL A 145 14.57 16.76 -0.79
CA VAL A 145 15.62 17.73 -0.45
C VAL A 145 16.20 18.39 -1.71
N THR A 146 16.31 17.65 -2.83
CA THR A 146 17.07 18.11 -4.00
C THR A 146 16.21 18.48 -5.20
N ASN A 147 14.90 18.20 -5.20
CA ASN A 147 14.00 18.44 -6.33
C ASN A 147 12.80 19.30 -5.91
N PRO A 148 12.82 20.63 -6.22
CA PRO A 148 11.74 21.55 -5.85
C PRO A 148 10.37 21.14 -6.42
N ALA A 149 10.32 20.54 -7.62
CA ALA A 149 9.06 20.07 -8.20
C ALA A 149 8.47 18.91 -7.39
N GLN A 150 9.31 17.97 -6.92
CA GLN A 150 8.84 16.89 -6.05
C GLN A 150 8.44 17.40 -4.66
N LEU A 151 9.20 18.35 -4.11
CA LEU A 151 8.83 19.01 -2.85
C LEU A 151 7.43 19.64 -2.97
N GLY A 152 7.15 20.34 -4.08
CA GLY A 152 5.84 20.90 -4.36
C GLY A 152 4.73 19.85 -4.47
N ARG A 153 4.98 18.71 -5.12
CA ARG A 153 4.01 17.60 -5.20
C ARG A 153 3.74 16.96 -3.83
N SER A 154 4.72 16.98 -2.94
CA SER A 154 4.66 16.34 -1.61
C SER A 154 4.21 17.29 -0.49
N TRP A 155 3.66 18.47 -0.82
CA TRP A 155 3.25 19.50 0.16
C TRP A 155 2.33 18.95 1.26
N TYR A 156 1.45 18.02 0.91
CA TYR A 156 0.49 17.40 1.83
C TYR A 156 1.19 16.61 2.95
N MET A 157 2.36 16.01 2.69
CA MET A 157 3.14 15.29 3.70
C MET A 157 3.58 16.23 4.83
N PHE A 158 3.87 17.50 4.50
CA PHE A 158 4.22 18.52 5.50
C PHE A 158 2.96 19.02 6.24
N LEU A 159 1.85 19.21 5.52
CA LEU A 159 0.57 19.51 6.17
C LEU A 159 0.20 18.44 7.22
N PHE A 160 0.39 17.18 6.89
CA PHE A 160 0.07 16.05 7.78
C PHE A 160 0.91 16.02 9.06
N GLN A 161 2.05 16.74 9.12
CA GLN A 161 2.84 16.86 10.34
C GLN A 161 2.19 17.76 11.42
N LEU A 162 1.29 18.63 11.00
CA LEU A 162 0.63 19.55 11.94
C LEU A 162 -0.32 18.75 12.85
N PRO A 163 -0.37 19.09 14.15
CA PRO A 163 -1.32 18.45 15.05
C PRO A 163 -2.73 18.91 14.74
N TRP A 164 -3.72 18.04 14.86
CA TRP A 164 -5.17 18.24 14.74
C TRP A 164 -5.68 18.94 13.46
N LEU A 165 -4.91 19.84 12.87
CA LEU A 165 -5.34 20.62 11.70
C LEU A 165 -5.66 19.76 10.47
N PRO A 166 -4.82 18.81 10.02
CA PRO A 166 -5.17 17.95 8.89
C PRO A 166 -6.39 17.07 9.19
N GLU A 167 -6.55 16.60 10.42
CA GLU A 167 -7.74 15.83 10.82
C GLU A 167 -9.02 16.68 10.65
N VAL A 168 -9.01 17.93 11.09
CA VAL A 168 -10.16 18.86 10.94
C VAL A 168 -10.43 19.14 9.46
N LEU A 169 -9.40 19.45 8.68
CA LEU A 169 -9.56 19.78 7.26
C LEU A 169 -10.08 18.61 6.44
N LEU A 170 -9.54 17.41 6.65
CA LEU A 170 -9.91 16.22 5.89
C LEU A 170 -11.29 15.69 6.27
N HIS A 171 -11.68 15.78 7.54
CA HIS A 171 -13.00 15.33 8.00
C HIS A 171 -14.13 16.31 7.66
N ARG A 172 -13.79 17.58 7.39
CA ARG A 172 -14.77 18.64 7.13
C ARG A 172 -15.69 18.30 5.96
N ASN A 173 -16.97 18.70 6.08
CA ASN A 173 -17.99 18.56 5.04
C ASN A 173 -18.13 17.12 4.51
N GLY A 174 -18.05 16.12 5.38
CA GLY A 174 -18.23 14.72 4.98
C GLY A 174 -17.10 14.21 4.07
N TRP A 175 -15.85 14.53 4.41
CA TRP A 175 -14.65 14.09 3.67
C TRP A 175 -14.46 14.74 2.30
N GLU A 176 -15.09 15.89 2.05
CA GLU A 176 -15.10 16.54 0.74
C GLU A 176 -13.70 16.75 0.15
N LEU A 177 -12.70 17.14 0.98
CA LEU A 177 -11.34 17.36 0.51
C LEU A 177 -10.69 16.04 0.03
N LEU A 178 -10.86 14.96 0.79
CA LEU A 178 -10.27 13.66 0.47
C LEU A 178 -10.95 13.03 -0.76
N LEU A 179 -12.27 13.14 -0.86
CA LEU A 179 -13.03 12.75 -2.05
C LEU A 179 -12.62 13.53 -3.29
N ARG A 180 -12.41 14.84 -3.15
CA ARG A 180 -11.94 15.69 -4.25
C ARG A 180 -10.54 15.30 -4.72
N VAL A 181 -9.63 14.96 -3.80
CA VAL A 181 -8.30 14.44 -4.17
C VAL A 181 -8.43 13.18 -5.01
N LEU A 182 -9.22 12.19 -4.57
CA LEU A 182 -9.44 10.96 -5.34
C LEU A 182 -10.08 11.25 -6.69
N ARG A 183 -11.16 12.03 -6.75
CA ARG A 183 -11.86 12.37 -8.01
C ARG A 183 -10.97 13.11 -9.01
N ASN A 184 -10.07 13.97 -8.53
CA ASN A 184 -9.20 14.76 -9.41
C ASN A 184 -7.94 14.00 -9.86
N THR A 185 -7.56 12.95 -9.15
CA THR A 185 -6.36 12.16 -9.47
C THR A 185 -6.66 10.82 -10.16
N LEU A 186 -7.92 10.41 -10.16
CA LEU A 186 -8.44 9.26 -10.89
C LEU A 186 -9.15 9.70 -12.18
N PRO A 187 -9.04 8.94 -13.27
CA PRO A 187 -9.90 9.15 -14.42
C PRO A 187 -11.38 8.99 -14.07
N PRO A 188 -12.28 9.73 -14.74
CA PRO A 188 -13.73 9.54 -14.56
C PRO A 188 -14.15 8.08 -14.73
N ALA A 189 -15.13 7.64 -13.95
CA ALA A 189 -15.71 6.29 -13.99
C ALA A 189 -14.82 5.13 -13.48
N VAL A 190 -13.62 5.40 -12.95
CA VAL A 190 -12.82 4.36 -12.27
C VAL A 190 -13.45 3.96 -10.94
N PHE A 191 -14.02 4.94 -10.22
CA PHE A 191 -14.80 4.71 -9.00
C PHE A 191 -16.26 5.12 -9.22
N SER A 192 -17.19 4.29 -8.79
CA SER A 192 -18.60 4.61 -8.68
C SER A 192 -18.88 5.40 -7.40
N ASP A 193 -20.07 6.02 -7.30
CA ASP A 193 -20.48 6.69 -6.06
C ASP A 193 -20.53 5.70 -4.89
N SER A 194 -20.96 4.47 -5.11
CA SER A 194 -20.95 3.42 -4.08
C SER A 194 -19.54 3.01 -3.65
N ASP A 195 -18.52 3.17 -4.50
CA ASP A 195 -17.13 2.98 -4.09
C ASP A 195 -16.70 4.11 -3.15
N PHE A 196 -17.02 5.36 -3.48
CA PHE A 196 -16.72 6.51 -2.61
C PHE A 196 -17.42 6.41 -1.24
N GLU A 197 -18.67 5.94 -1.19
CA GLU A 197 -19.39 5.69 0.06
C GLU A 197 -18.65 4.68 0.95
N ARG A 198 -18.12 3.58 0.37
CA ARG A 198 -17.32 2.59 1.08
C ARG A 198 -16.03 3.18 1.65
N TYR A 199 -15.36 4.04 0.90
CA TYR A 199 -14.17 4.74 1.37
C TYR A 199 -14.51 5.68 2.54
N GLN A 200 -15.59 6.47 2.43
CA GLN A 200 -16.06 7.35 3.51
C GLN A 200 -16.41 6.54 4.77
N GLU A 201 -17.09 5.39 4.61
CA GLU A 201 -17.38 4.50 5.73
C GLU A 201 -16.10 4.00 6.43
N SER A 202 -15.10 3.59 5.66
CA SER A 202 -13.80 3.16 6.18
C SER A 202 -13.09 4.28 6.94
N TRP A 203 -13.05 5.50 6.39
CA TRP A 203 -12.41 6.65 7.02
C TRP A 203 -13.14 7.12 8.29
N SER A 204 -14.45 6.92 8.35
CA SER A 204 -15.29 7.33 9.47
C SER A 204 -15.20 6.41 10.69
N LYS A 205 -14.47 5.29 10.61
CA LYS A 205 -14.21 4.46 11.78
C LYS A 205 -13.40 5.24 12.82
N ALA A 206 -13.78 5.14 14.08
CA ALA A 206 -13.16 5.91 15.16
C ALA A 206 -11.62 5.77 15.16
N GLY A 207 -10.93 6.90 15.14
CA GLY A 207 -9.45 6.95 15.14
C GLY A 207 -8.78 6.67 13.79
N SER A 208 -9.51 6.26 12.73
CA SER A 208 -8.92 5.93 11.42
C SER A 208 -8.11 7.08 10.84
N LEU A 209 -8.65 8.29 10.80
CA LEU A 209 -7.98 9.42 10.17
C LEU A 209 -6.64 9.74 10.84
N THR A 210 -6.62 9.89 12.16
CA THR A 210 -5.36 10.14 12.89
C THR A 210 -4.37 8.99 12.72
N ALA A 211 -4.86 7.75 12.73
CA ALA A 211 -4.03 6.57 12.50
C ALA A 211 -3.40 6.58 11.10
N MET A 212 -4.18 6.85 10.06
CA MET A 212 -3.69 6.98 8.69
C MET A 212 -2.64 8.10 8.55
N LEU A 213 -2.86 9.26 9.18
CA LEU A 213 -1.91 10.38 9.16
C LEU A 213 -0.62 10.03 9.91
N ASN A 214 -0.68 9.20 10.94
CA ASN A 214 0.49 8.78 11.70
C ASN A 214 1.49 7.95 10.87
N TRP A 215 1.07 7.33 9.76
CA TRP A 215 1.98 6.70 8.80
C TRP A 215 2.95 7.70 8.15
N TYR A 216 2.50 8.95 7.95
CA TYR A 216 3.33 10.05 7.43
C TYR A 216 4.11 10.76 8.55
N ARG A 217 3.59 10.76 9.78
CA ARG A 217 4.24 11.38 10.94
C ARG A 217 5.38 10.52 11.48
N ALA A 218 5.18 9.21 11.62
CA ALA A 218 6.13 8.31 12.26
C ALA A 218 7.55 8.34 11.65
N PRO A 219 7.73 8.34 10.32
CA PRO A 219 9.08 8.42 9.72
C PRO A 219 9.85 9.68 10.09
N LEU A 220 9.19 10.83 10.23
CA LEU A 220 9.82 12.11 10.55
C LEU A 220 10.02 12.30 12.06
N TRP A 221 9.08 11.81 12.87
CA TRP A 221 9.15 11.98 14.34
C TRP A 221 10.05 10.94 15.01
N TYR A 222 10.22 9.77 14.38
CA TYR A 222 11.03 8.67 14.89
C TYR A 222 11.99 8.14 13.81
N PRO A 223 12.91 8.98 13.28
CA PRO A 223 13.82 8.57 12.20
C PRO A 223 14.75 7.43 12.61
N SER A 224 15.05 7.26 13.89
CA SER A 224 15.83 6.15 14.43
C SER A 224 15.14 4.78 14.26
N LYS A 225 13.81 4.76 14.07
CA LYS A 225 13.04 3.55 13.76
C LYS A 225 13.12 3.18 12.29
N LEU A 226 13.55 4.09 11.41
CA LEU A 226 13.87 3.82 10.03
C LEU A 226 15.23 3.10 9.96
N LYS A 227 15.30 1.85 10.33
CA LYS A 227 16.54 1.04 10.31
C LYS A 227 17.05 0.78 8.89
N PHE A 228 17.11 1.80 8.06
CA PHE A 228 17.71 1.74 6.72
C PHE A 228 19.23 2.02 6.82
N ASN A 229 19.99 1.03 7.24
CA ASN A 229 21.41 0.95 6.92
C ASN A 229 21.56 0.97 5.38
N PRO A 230 22.53 1.68 4.77
CA PRO A 230 22.74 1.72 3.33
C PRO A 230 22.78 0.33 2.67
N GLU A 231 23.47 -0.62 3.27
CA GLU A 231 23.60 -1.99 2.77
C GLU A 231 22.35 -2.84 3.07
N GLY A 232 21.69 -2.62 4.20
CA GLY A 232 20.48 -3.35 4.62
C GLY A 232 19.18 -2.81 4.04
N SER A 233 19.20 -1.81 3.16
CA SER A 233 18.00 -1.23 2.54
C SER A 233 17.71 -1.77 1.14
N ARG A 234 18.57 -2.59 0.56
CA ARG A 234 18.36 -3.15 -0.77
C ARG A 234 17.35 -4.28 -0.74
N ALA A 235 16.45 -4.29 -1.72
CA ALA A 235 15.54 -5.39 -1.98
C ALA A 235 16.34 -6.59 -2.49
N ARG A 236 16.34 -7.68 -1.71
CA ARG A 236 17.03 -8.95 -2.04
C ARG A 236 16.14 -9.95 -2.74
N VAL A 237 14.89 -9.60 -2.91
CA VAL A 237 13.88 -10.41 -3.59
C VAL A 237 13.70 -9.84 -5.00
N PRO A 238 13.57 -10.66 -6.05
CA PRO A 238 13.25 -10.15 -7.39
C PRO A 238 12.02 -9.22 -7.33
N THR A 239 12.17 -8.00 -7.87
CA THR A 239 11.21 -6.94 -7.67
C THR A 239 10.78 -6.29 -8.99
N LEU A 240 9.47 -6.23 -9.24
CA LEU A 240 8.87 -5.50 -10.34
C LEU A 240 8.31 -4.17 -9.85
N LEU A 241 8.74 -3.07 -10.46
CA LEU A 241 8.13 -1.76 -10.28
C LEU A 241 7.15 -1.51 -11.44
N ILE A 242 5.90 -1.15 -11.13
CA ILE A 242 4.91 -0.70 -12.11
C ILE A 242 4.52 0.72 -11.78
N TRP A 243 4.57 1.62 -12.78
CA TRP A 243 4.38 3.05 -12.54
C TRP A 243 3.57 3.72 -13.63
N GLY A 244 2.68 4.63 -13.23
CA GLY A 244 1.97 5.49 -14.16
C GLY A 244 2.80 6.71 -14.54
N LYS A 245 2.98 6.97 -15.85
CA LYS A 245 3.72 8.16 -16.30
C LYS A 245 3.05 9.48 -15.95
N ARG A 246 1.74 9.46 -15.70
CA ARG A 246 0.95 10.64 -15.31
C ARG A 246 0.78 10.78 -13.81
N ASP A 247 1.58 10.07 -13.02
CA ASP A 247 1.55 10.15 -11.55
C ASP A 247 1.82 11.59 -11.10
N SER A 248 0.86 12.20 -10.40
CA SER A 248 0.93 13.56 -9.88
C SER A 248 1.62 13.65 -8.52
N PHE A 249 1.82 12.53 -7.83
CA PHE A 249 2.46 12.46 -6.50
C PHE A 249 3.95 12.17 -6.60
N THR A 250 4.32 11.21 -7.46
CA THR A 250 5.70 10.72 -7.57
C THR A 250 6.16 10.67 -9.02
N GLY A 251 7.28 11.31 -9.30
CA GLY A 251 7.79 11.43 -10.67
C GLY A 251 8.48 10.18 -11.19
N GLU A 252 8.48 9.99 -12.52
CA GLU A 252 9.13 8.89 -13.24
C GLU A 252 10.61 8.70 -12.87
N THR A 253 11.35 9.80 -12.66
CA THR A 253 12.76 9.74 -12.27
C THR A 253 12.97 8.94 -10.99
N MET A 254 12.05 9.07 -10.02
CA MET A 254 12.12 8.30 -8.78
C MET A 254 11.88 6.80 -9.02
N ALA A 255 11.03 6.43 -9.97
CA ALA A 255 10.84 5.04 -10.35
C ALA A 255 12.17 4.43 -10.87
N ARG A 256 12.83 5.14 -11.79
CA ARG A 256 14.12 4.71 -12.37
C ARG A 256 15.23 4.64 -11.33
N GLU A 257 15.34 5.64 -10.47
CA GLU A 257 16.35 5.66 -9.40
C GLU A 257 16.12 4.56 -8.36
N SER A 258 14.87 4.16 -8.13
CA SER A 258 14.52 3.09 -7.18
C SER A 258 15.05 1.72 -7.60
N LEU A 259 15.27 1.49 -8.90
CA LEU A 259 15.89 0.26 -9.40
C LEU A 259 17.29 0.02 -8.80
N ALA A 260 18.05 1.07 -8.51
CA ALA A 260 19.37 0.94 -7.89
C ALA A 260 19.32 0.30 -6.49
N TYR A 261 18.14 0.23 -5.89
CA TYR A 261 17.89 -0.42 -4.61
C TYR A 261 17.35 -1.85 -4.73
N CYS A 262 17.31 -2.42 -5.94
CA CYS A 262 16.99 -3.83 -6.17
C CYS A 262 18.25 -4.59 -6.54
N GLU A 263 18.40 -5.84 -6.08
CA GLU A 263 19.41 -6.77 -6.60
C GLU A 263 18.99 -7.32 -7.97
N ASP A 264 17.71 -7.67 -8.12
CA ASP A 264 17.05 -8.04 -9.38
C ASP A 264 15.78 -7.19 -9.52
N GLY A 265 15.86 -6.09 -10.26
CA GLY A 265 14.80 -5.11 -10.43
C GLY A 265 14.38 -4.93 -11.88
N ARG A 266 13.04 -4.86 -12.12
CA ARG A 266 12.45 -4.53 -13.42
C ARG A 266 11.50 -3.34 -13.26
N LEU A 267 11.40 -2.49 -14.27
CA LEU A 267 10.50 -1.34 -14.30
C LEU A 267 9.61 -1.38 -15.53
N GLU A 268 8.32 -1.33 -15.28
CA GLU A 268 7.28 -1.21 -16.30
C GLU A 268 6.55 0.12 -16.15
N MET A 269 6.49 0.89 -17.23
CA MET A 269 5.80 2.18 -17.27
C MET A 269 4.48 2.04 -17.99
N ILE A 270 3.42 2.61 -17.43
CA ILE A 270 2.09 2.69 -18.07
C ILE A 270 1.84 4.15 -18.48
N ASP A 271 1.93 4.44 -19.77
CA ASP A 271 1.89 5.81 -20.32
C ASP A 271 0.58 6.54 -20.01
N SER A 272 -0.54 5.82 -20.00
CA SER A 272 -1.88 6.37 -19.78
C SER A 272 -2.29 6.48 -18.32
N ALA A 273 -1.59 5.80 -17.40
CA ALA A 273 -2.00 5.71 -16.01
C ALA A 273 -1.40 6.83 -15.13
N THR A 274 -2.16 7.17 -14.08
CA THR A 274 -1.74 8.05 -13.00
C THR A 274 -1.15 7.24 -11.84
N HIS A 275 -1.29 7.71 -10.62
CA HIS A 275 -0.85 7.04 -9.39
C HIS A 275 -1.60 5.70 -9.13
N TRP A 276 -2.83 5.60 -9.58
CA TRP A 276 -3.78 4.54 -9.24
C TRP A 276 -3.77 3.40 -10.28
N VAL A 277 -2.58 2.94 -10.67
CA VAL A 277 -2.38 1.99 -11.78
C VAL A 277 -3.25 0.74 -11.68
N GLN A 278 -3.46 0.19 -10.46
CA GLN A 278 -4.25 -1.02 -10.19
C GLN A 278 -5.76 -0.80 -10.42
N HIS A 279 -6.22 0.44 -10.33
CA HIS A 279 -7.61 0.81 -10.58
C HIS A 279 -7.87 1.20 -12.04
N GLU A 280 -6.91 1.91 -12.63
CA GLU A 280 -7.05 2.47 -13.97
C GLU A 280 -6.79 1.44 -15.07
N GLN A 281 -5.83 0.54 -14.83
CA GLN A 281 -5.38 -0.45 -15.82
C GLN A 281 -5.32 -1.85 -15.19
N PRO A 282 -6.43 -2.34 -14.56
CA PRO A 282 -6.39 -3.58 -13.78
C PRO A 282 -5.96 -4.78 -14.60
N ALA A 283 -6.45 -4.94 -15.83
CA ALA A 283 -6.10 -6.06 -16.69
C ALA A 283 -4.60 -6.08 -17.02
N ARG A 284 -4.02 -4.90 -17.33
CA ARG A 284 -2.60 -4.76 -17.64
C ARG A 284 -1.72 -5.02 -16.44
N VAL A 285 -2.07 -4.44 -15.28
CA VAL A 285 -1.35 -4.66 -14.02
C VAL A 285 -1.41 -6.14 -13.62
N ASN A 286 -2.59 -6.77 -13.68
CA ASN A 286 -2.76 -8.18 -13.35
C ASN A 286 -1.87 -9.07 -14.24
N THR A 287 -1.84 -8.80 -15.54
CA THR A 287 -1.02 -9.55 -16.51
C THR A 287 0.47 -9.39 -16.20
N MET A 288 0.96 -8.15 -16.00
CA MET A 288 2.38 -7.88 -15.68
C MET A 288 2.80 -8.58 -14.39
N VAL A 289 1.98 -8.48 -13.33
CA VAL A 289 2.25 -9.14 -12.04
C VAL A 289 2.26 -10.66 -12.19
N SER A 290 1.27 -11.22 -12.88
CA SER A 290 1.17 -12.68 -13.09
C SER A 290 2.33 -13.22 -13.90
N GLN A 291 2.73 -12.56 -14.97
CA GLN A 291 3.89 -12.93 -15.77
C GLN A 291 5.21 -12.85 -14.98
N PHE A 292 5.31 -11.84 -14.12
CA PHE A 292 6.48 -11.71 -13.26
C PHE A 292 6.51 -12.75 -12.15
N PHE A 293 5.36 -13.22 -11.64
CA PHE A 293 5.27 -14.22 -10.58
C PHE A 293 5.34 -15.67 -11.09
N ALA A 294 5.21 -15.91 -12.36
CA ALA A 294 5.46 -17.21 -12.98
C ALA A 294 6.95 -17.56 -12.94
#